data_d0089d8d9f830434912ce5fdb5ceedee
#
_entry.id   d0089d8d9f830434912ce5fdb5ceedee
#
_cell.length_a   1.000
_cell.length_b   1.000
_cell.length_c   1.000
_cell.angle_alpha   90.00
_cell.angle_beta   90.00
_cell.angle_gamma   90.00
#
_symmetry.space_group_name_H-M   'P 1'
#
loop_
_entity.id
_entity.type
_entity.pdbx_description
1 polymer ?
#
loop_
_entity_poly.entity_id
_entity_poly.type
_entity_poly.pdbx_seq_one_letter_code
_entity_poly.pdbx_strand_id
1 'polypeptide(L)'
;PGHQADKRITVIKQPIGVAASITPWNFPNAMITRKAAPALAAGCAFVARPSELTPLSALALGVLAQRAGLPAGILQIVPSNDASASGKEFCENSKIRKLTFTGSTRVGRILLGQAATQVKKCSMELGGNAPFIVFDDADLDEAVIGAMACKFRNNGQTCVCANRIYVQAGVYEECTKRVKI
;
A
#
# COMPACT_ATOMS: atom_id res chain seq x y z
N PRO A 1 -10.24 -25.44 18.42
CA PRO A 1 -10.51 -26.62 19.23
C PRO A 1 -9.31 -27.56 19.10
N GLY A 2 -8.70 -27.90 20.26
CA GLY A 2 -7.64 -28.89 20.29
C GLY A 2 -8.18 -30.26 19.92
N HIS A 3 -7.43 -31.03 19.17
CA HIS A 3 -7.74 -32.42 18.82
C HIS A 3 -7.54 -33.37 20.01
N GLN A 4 -7.08 -32.86 21.15
CA GLN A 4 -6.89 -33.60 22.39
C GLN A 4 -7.82 -33.01 23.47
N ALA A 5 -8.60 -33.85 24.13
CA ALA A 5 -9.61 -33.41 25.10
C ALA A 5 -9.01 -32.80 26.36
N ASP A 6 -7.76 -33.10 26.68
CA ASP A 6 -7.00 -32.61 27.83
C ASP A 6 -6.27 -31.29 27.56
N LYS A 7 -6.31 -30.77 26.33
CA LYS A 7 -5.62 -29.54 25.93
C LYS A 7 -6.60 -28.43 25.57
N ARG A 8 -6.34 -27.23 26.11
CA ARG A 8 -6.98 -25.99 25.70
C ARG A 8 -5.92 -25.08 25.07
N ILE A 9 -6.15 -24.65 23.82
CA ILE A 9 -5.28 -23.74 23.11
C ILE A 9 -5.98 -22.38 23.03
N THR A 10 -5.35 -21.36 23.62
CA THR A 10 -5.82 -19.98 23.55
C THR A 10 -4.82 -19.18 22.72
N VAL A 11 -5.32 -18.48 21.71
CA VAL A 11 -4.53 -17.56 20.88
C VAL A 11 -4.85 -16.13 21.29
N ILE A 12 -3.82 -15.40 21.71
CA ILE A 12 -3.91 -13.98 22.02
C ILE A 12 -3.11 -13.18 20.97
N LYS A 13 -3.59 -11.99 20.64
CA LYS A 13 -2.90 -11.05 19.77
C LYS A 13 -2.22 -9.98 20.63
N GLN A 14 -0.97 -9.68 20.33
CA GLN A 14 -0.17 -8.67 21.02
C GLN A 14 0.51 -7.73 20.01
N PRO A 15 0.85 -6.47 20.40
CA PRO A 15 1.64 -5.59 19.57
C PRO A 15 2.95 -6.22 19.15
N ILE A 16 3.34 -6.08 17.89
CA ILE A 16 4.63 -6.61 17.41
C ILE A 16 5.82 -5.74 17.83
N GLY A 17 5.57 -4.51 18.26
CA GLY A 17 6.56 -3.50 18.59
C GLY A 17 6.54 -2.34 17.60
N VAL A 18 7.70 -1.94 17.07
CA VAL A 18 7.79 -0.86 16.08
C VAL A 18 7.50 -1.42 14.70
N ALA A 19 6.53 -0.82 14.00
CA ALA A 19 6.29 -1.03 12.58
C ALA A 19 6.78 0.18 11.78
N ALA A 20 7.31 -0.06 10.59
CA ALA A 20 7.76 1.01 9.69
C ALA A 20 7.07 0.91 8.33
N SER A 21 6.93 2.06 7.66
CA SER A 21 6.44 2.12 6.29
C SER A 21 7.30 2.95 5.37
N ILE A 22 7.33 2.53 4.09
CA ILE A 22 7.82 3.32 2.96
C ILE A 22 6.67 3.43 1.99
N THR A 23 6.28 4.66 1.63
CA THR A 23 5.08 4.93 0.86
C THR A 23 5.35 5.82 -0.35
N PRO A 24 4.61 5.62 -1.46
CA PRO A 24 4.75 6.41 -2.68
C PRO A 24 3.99 7.74 -2.58
N TRP A 25 4.11 8.53 -3.64
CA TRP A 25 3.58 9.89 -3.79
C TRP A 25 2.13 9.97 -4.28
N ASN A 26 1.61 8.92 -4.90
CA ASN A 26 0.36 8.98 -5.67
C ASN A 26 -0.92 9.12 -4.81
N PHE A 27 -0.89 8.67 -3.56
CA PHE A 27 -1.92 8.92 -2.54
C PHE A 27 -1.23 9.18 -1.19
N PRO A 28 -0.63 10.37 -1.00
CA PRO A 28 0.36 10.60 0.06
C PRO A 28 -0.17 10.35 1.47
N ASN A 29 -1.40 10.75 1.76
CA ASN A 29 -1.99 10.51 3.09
C ASN A 29 -2.57 9.10 3.21
N ALA A 30 -3.33 8.64 2.20
CA ALA A 30 -4.00 7.35 2.26
C ALA A 30 -3.01 6.18 2.38
N MET A 31 -1.85 6.25 1.71
CA MET A 31 -0.84 5.19 1.79
C MET A 31 -0.17 5.11 3.15
N ILE A 32 -0.10 6.19 3.90
CA ILE A 32 0.40 6.21 5.27
C ILE A 32 -0.70 5.75 6.23
N THR A 33 -1.88 6.37 6.17
CA THR A 33 -2.93 6.15 7.17
C THR A 33 -3.46 4.72 7.18
N ARG A 34 -3.59 4.06 6.01
CA ARG A 34 -4.00 2.64 5.91
C ARG A 34 -3.02 1.66 6.56
N LYS A 35 -1.78 2.10 6.80
CA LYS A 35 -0.72 1.32 7.45
C LYS A 35 -0.55 1.74 8.92
N ALA A 36 -0.50 3.03 9.18
CA ALA A 36 -0.32 3.58 10.51
C ALA A 36 -1.53 3.32 11.42
N ALA A 37 -2.75 3.55 10.94
CA ALA A 37 -3.94 3.41 11.77
C ALA A 37 -4.10 1.99 12.37
N PRO A 38 -4.04 0.89 11.60
CA PRO A 38 -4.12 -0.43 12.18
C PRO A 38 -2.93 -0.78 13.07
N ALA A 39 -1.72 -0.26 12.79
CA ALA A 39 -0.57 -0.47 13.66
C ALA A 39 -0.74 0.21 15.02
N LEU A 40 -1.19 1.47 15.02
CA LEU A 40 -1.47 2.23 16.23
C LEU A 40 -2.63 1.61 17.02
N ALA A 41 -3.71 1.20 16.35
CA ALA A 41 -4.82 0.51 16.98
C ALA A 41 -4.42 -0.83 17.62
N ALA A 42 -3.41 -1.50 17.07
CA ALA A 42 -2.83 -2.72 17.65
C ALA A 42 -1.82 -2.45 18.77
N GLY A 43 -1.60 -1.20 19.17
CA GLY A 43 -0.64 -0.81 20.22
C GLY A 43 0.82 -0.75 19.77
N CYS A 44 1.10 -0.67 18.46
CA CYS A 44 2.45 -0.54 17.91
C CYS A 44 2.86 0.92 17.78
N ALA A 45 4.13 1.24 17.98
CA ALA A 45 4.71 2.48 17.48
C ALA A 45 4.91 2.37 15.96
N PHE A 46 4.85 3.51 15.27
CA PHE A 46 4.91 3.55 13.82
C PHE A 46 5.85 4.63 13.28
N VAL A 47 6.73 4.23 12.37
CA VAL A 47 7.65 5.12 11.66
C VAL A 47 7.30 5.13 10.18
N ALA A 48 7.00 6.29 9.61
CA ALA A 48 6.67 6.44 8.21
C ALA A 48 7.75 7.23 7.46
N ARG A 49 8.29 6.65 6.40
CA ARG A 49 9.07 7.37 5.39
C ARG A 49 8.16 7.64 4.19
N PRO A 50 7.65 8.87 4.04
CA PRO A 50 6.89 9.27 2.87
C PRO A 50 7.78 9.41 1.65
N SER A 51 7.17 9.51 0.46
CA SER A 51 7.89 9.94 -0.73
C SER A 51 8.45 11.36 -0.55
N GLU A 52 9.66 11.58 -1.04
CA GLU A 52 10.30 12.90 -1.12
C GLU A 52 9.52 13.90 -1.97
N LEU A 53 8.67 13.42 -2.87
CA LEU A 53 7.83 14.27 -3.73
C LEU A 53 6.61 14.85 -3.01
N THR A 54 6.17 14.25 -1.90
CA THR A 54 4.96 14.65 -1.18
C THR A 54 5.14 14.66 0.34
N PRO A 55 6.20 15.30 0.88
CA PRO A 55 6.52 15.21 2.31
C PRO A 55 5.57 16.02 3.17
N LEU A 56 5.05 17.14 2.69
CA LEU A 56 4.24 18.07 3.49
C LEU A 56 2.92 17.45 3.95
N SER A 57 2.25 16.68 3.07
CA SER A 57 1.03 15.96 3.44
C SER A 57 1.27 14.94 4.56
N ALA A 58 2.41 14.27 4.53
CA ALA A 58 2.81 13.33 5.58
C ALA A 58 3.13 14.03 6.90
N LEU A 59 3.88 15.13 6.85
CA LEU A 59 4.19 15.93 8.04
C LEU A 59 2.92 16.47 8.71
N ALA A 60 1.92 16.88 7.92
CA ALA A 60 0.63 17.30 8.44
C ALA A 60 -0.06 16.20 9.27
N LEU A 61 0.08 14.91 8.88
CA LEU A 61 -0.45 13.80 9.69
C LEU A 61 0.21 13.72 11.06
N GLY A 62 1.51 14.00 11.17
CA GLY A 62 2.22 14.09 12.46
C GLY A 62 1.65 15.19 13.35
N VAL A 63 1.40 16.37 12.80
CA VAL A 63 0.78 17.49 13.52
C VAL A 63 -0.65 17.15 13.97
N LEU A 64 -1.43 16.55 13.09
CA LEU A 64 -2.81 16.14 13.39
C LEU A 64 -2.85 15.07 14.49
N ALA A 65 -1.93 14.10 14.44
CA ALA A 65 -1.81 13.08 15.47
C ALA A 65 -1.48 13.68 16.84
N GLN A 66 -0.56 14.65 16.90
CA GLN A 66 -0.26 15.38 18.12
C GLN A 66 -1.48 16.15 18.66
N ARG A 67 -2.20 16.86 17.79
CA ARG A 67 -3.43 17.59 18.16
C ARG A 67 -4.54 16.64 18.63
N ALA A 68 -4.59 15.43 18.12
CA ALA A 68 -5.52 14.38 18.54
C ALA A 68 -5.12 13.72 19.87
N GLY A 69 -4.02 14.13 20.50
CA GLY A 69 -3.57 13.60 21.78
C GLY A 69 -2.79 12.28 21.68
N LEU A 70 -2.30 11.92 20.48
CA LEU A 70 -1.44 10.74 20.35
C LEU A 70 -0.14 10.98 21.16
N PRO A 71 0.29 10.03 22.01
CA PRO A 71 1.49 10.19 22.79
C PRO A 71 2.74 10.44 21.93
N ALA A 72 3.64 11.30 22.42
CA ALA A 72 4.88 11.62 21.71
C ALA A 72 5.70 10.34 21.41
N GLY A 73 6.26 10.28 20.20
CA GLY A 73 7.08 9.15 19.77
C GLY A 73 6.32 7.94 19.18
N ILE A 74 5.00 7.90 19.35
CA ILE A 74 4.20 6.74 18.85
C ILE A 74 4.04 6.79 17.32
N LEU A 75 3.86 7.96 16.73
CA LEU A 75 3.87 8.18 15.28
C LEU A 75 5.03 9.11 14.92
N GLN A 76 5.94 8.61 14.11
CA GLN A 76 7.09 9.36 13.59
C GLN A 76 7.02 9.46 12.07
N ILE A 77 7.14 10.67 11.54
CA ILE A 77 7.25 10.93 10.10
C ILE A 77 8.69 11.36 9.82
N VAL A 78 9.39 10.59 9.01
CA VAL A 78 10.82 10.77 8.70
C VAL A 78 10.99 10.98 7.18
N PRO A 79 10.85 12.21 6.68
CA PRO A 79 11.18 12.52 5.29
C PRO A 79 12.68 12.29 5.03
N SER A 80 13.01 11.78 3.86
CA SER A 80 14.40 11.56 3.46
C SER A 80 14.54 11.63 1.96
N ASN A 81 15.60 12.29 1.48
CA ASN A 81 15.99 12.28 0.07
C ASN A 81 16.84 11.05 -0.29
N ASP A 82 17.36 10.34 0.72
CA ASP A 82 18.05 9.06 0.54
C ASP A 82 17.11 7.89 0.82
N ALA A 83 16.45 7.45 -0.24
CA ALA A 83 15.53 6.31 -0.17
C ALA A 83 16.27 4.98 0.10
N SER A 84 17.51 4.86 -0.39
CA SER A 84 18.31 3.64 -0.24
C SER A 84 18.76 3.46 1.20
N ALA A 85 19.35 4.50 1.80
CA ALA A 85 19.76 4.46 3.21
C ALA A 85 18.58 4.24 4.15
N SER A 86 17.45 4.94 3.91
CA SER A 86 16.23 4.76 4.72
C SER A 86 15.67 3.33 4.59
N GLY A 87 15.66 2.80 3.37
CA GLY A 87 15.20 1.43 3.11
C GLY A 87 16.06 0.40 3.82
N LYS A 88 17.37 0.54 3.73
CA LYS A 88 18.34 -0.32 4.41
C LYS A 88 18.15 -0.26 5.94
N GLU A 89 18.09 0.94 6.51
CA GLU A 89 17.87 1.13 7.94
C GLU A 89 16.58 0.45 8.41
N PHE A 90 15.47 0.62 7.69
CA PHE A 90 14.21 0.00 8.07
C PHE A 90 14.23 -1.53 7.95
N CYS A 91 15.03 -2.06 7.04
CA CYS A 91 15.19 -3.50 6.86
C CYS A 91 16.12 -4.14 7.91
N GLU A 92 17.23 -3.48 8.24
CA GLU A 92 18.31 -4.06 9.06
C GLU A 92 18.18 -3.73 10.55
N ASN A 93 17.54 -2.61 10.92
CA ASN A 93 17.40 -2.22 12.32
C ASN A 93 16.52 -3.22 13.10
N SER A 94 17.10 -3.85 14.12
CA SER A 94 16.44 -4.87 14.94
C SER A 94 15.25 -4.37 15.76
N LYS A 95 15.16 -3.06 16.04
CA LYS A 95 14.03 -2.43 16.74
C LYS A 95 12.77 -2.41 15.89
N ILE A 96 12.91 -2.34 14.56
CA ILE A 96 11.78 -2.40 13.62
C ILE A 96 11.40 -3.86 13.41
N ARG A 97 10.20 -4.25 13.81
CA ARG A 97 9.72 -5.63 13.77
C ARG A 97 8.88 -5.95 12.54
N LYS A 98 8.34 -4.93 11.90
CA LYS A 98 7.53 -5.07 10.68
C LYS A 98 7.83 -3.94 9.71
N LEU A 99 8.03 -4.30 8.44
CA LEU A 99 8.09 -3.36 7.33
C LEU A 99 6.83 -3.49 6.47
N THR A 100 6.20 -2.37 6.16
CA THR A 100 5.13 -2.30 5.17
C THR A 100 5.53 -1.34 4.04
N PHE A 101 5.45 -1.79 2.81
CA PHE A 101 5.88 -1.05 1.63
C PHE A 101 4.75 -0.94 0.62
N THR A 102 4.64 0.21 -0.02
CA THR A 102 3.87 0.37 -1.25
C THR A 102 4.75 1.08 -2.27
N GLY A 103 4.89 0.50 -3.46
CA GLY A 103 5.71 1.05 -4.53
C GLY A 103 5.97 0.05 -5.66
N SER A 104 7.10 0.21 -6.36
CA SER A 104 7.42 -0.66 -7.48
C SER A 104 7.84 -2.07 -7.03
N THR A 105 7.52 -3.08 -7.85
CA THR A 105 7.94 -4.46 -7.62
C THR A 105 9.45 -4.59 -7.52
N ARG A 106 10.20 -3.81 -8.30
CA ARG A 106 11.68 -3.78 -8.25
C ARG A 106 12.19 -3.39 -6.86
N VAL A 107 11.69 -2.31 -6.29
CA VAL A 107 12.08 -1.86 -4.94
C VAL A 107 11.60 -2.83 -3.87
N GLY A 108 10.38 -3.37 -4.01
CA GLY A 108 9.86 -4.39 -3.08
C GLY A 108 10.75 -5.61 -2.98
N ARG A 109 11.30 -6.11 -4.10
CA ARG A 109 12.28 -7.22 -4.11
C ARG A 109 13.55 -6.88 -3.36
N ILE A 110 14.08 -5.66 -3.52
CA ILE A 110 15.28 -5.20 -2.81
C ILE A 110 15.02 -5.18 -1.30
N LEU A 111 13.92 -4.57 -0.88
CA LEU A 111 13.55 -4.48 0.54
C LEU A 111 13.30 -5.86 1.17
N LEU A 112 12.66 -6.79 0.46
CA LEU A 112 12.48 -8.16 0.94
C LEU A 112 13.82 -8.87 1.13
N GLY A 113 14.75 -8.73 0.18
CA GLY A 113 16.10 -9.29 0.30
C GLY A 113 16.85 -8.74 1.51
N GLN A 114 16.80 -7.44 1.74
CA GLN A 114 17.43 -6.80 2.91
C GLN A 114 16.75 -7.21 4.23
N ALA A 115 15.42 -7.27 4.26
CA ALA A 115 14.65 -7.65 5.45
C ALA A 115 14.81 -9.13 5.84
N ALA A 116 15.17 -9.98 4.89
CA ALA A 116 15.38 -11.41 5.12
C ALA A 116 16.49 -11.70 6.15
N THR A 117 17.52 -10.86 6.22
CA THR A 117 18.61 -10.99 7.21
C THR A 117 18.13 -10.96 8.66
N GLN A 118 17.00 -10.30 8.92
CA GLN A 118 16.35 -10.17 10.21
C GLN A 118 15.09 -11.04 10.36
N VAL A 119 14.77 -11.85 9.35
CA VAL A 119 13.50 -12.61 9.28
C VAL A 119 12.29 -11.70 9.57
N LYS A 120 12.36 -10.47 9.07
CA LYS A 120 11.40 -9.41 9.39
C LYS A 120 10.04 -9.65 8.75
N LYS A 121 8.96 -9.40 9.46
CA LYS A 121 7.61 -9.40 8.90
C LYS A 121 7.48 -8.30 7.85
N CYS A 122 7.15 -8.67 6.62
CA CYS A 122 6.94 -7.74 5.53
C CYS A 122 5.52 -7.81 4.97
N SER A 123 4.98 -6.64 4.58
CA SER A 123 3.75 -6.53 3.78
C SER A 123 4.05 -5.64 2.60
N MET A 124 3.87 -6.18 1.39
CA MET A 124 4.26 -5.51 0.15
C MET A 124 3.02 -5.27 -0.72
N GLU A 125 2.73 -3.99 -0.98
CA GLU A 125 1.75 -3.53 -1.95
C GLU A 125 2.51 -3.03 -3.17
N LEU A 126 2.37 -3.72 -4.29
CA LEU A 126 3.25 -3.54 -5.44
C LEU A 126 2.46 -3.09 -6.67
N GLY A 127 3.17 -2.79 -7.75
CA GLY A 127 2.55 -2.51 -9.04
C GLY A 127 1.85 -3.73 -9.62
N GLY A 128 0.94 -3.48 -10.54
CA GLY A 128 0.19 -4.50 -11.25
C GLY A 128 0.07 -4.20 -12.73
N ASN A 129 -0.53 -5.13 -13.46
CA ASN A 129 -0.85 -5.01 -14.88
C ASN A 129 -2.25 -5.59 -15.12
N ALA A 130 -3.26 -4.99 -14.46
CA ALA A 130 -4.61 -5.50 -14.46
C ALA A 130 -5.25 -5.46 -15.85
N PRO A 131 -5.97 -6.51 -16.28
CA PRO A 131 -6.84 -6.49 -17.44
C PRO A 131 -8.21 -5.88 -17.09
N PHE A 132 -8.82 -5.22 -18.08
CA PHE A 132 -10.23 -4.89 -18.13
C PHE A 132 -10.82 -5.65 -19.32
N ILE A 133 -11.85 -6.44 -19.11
CA ILE A 133 -12.36 -7.36 -20.12
C ILE A 133 -13.83 -7.03 -20.42
N VAL A 134 -14.16 -6.84 -21.71
CA VAL A 134 -15.51 -6.56 -22.19
C VAL A 134 -15.92 -7.73 -23.09
N PHE A 135 -16.95 -8.46 -22.66
CA PHE A 135 -17.58 -9.53 -23.44
C PHE A 135 -18.66 -8.96 -24.36
N ASP A 136 -19.15 -9.77 -25.32
CA ASP A 136 -20.13 -9.37 -26.33
C ASP A 136 -21.55 -9.19 -25.76
N ASP A 137 -21.84 -9.74 -24.59
CA ASP A 137 -23.09 -9.55 -23.85
C ASP A 137 -23.05 -8.38 -22.85
N ALA A 138 -21.95 -7.62 -22.80
CA ALA A 138 -21.82 -6.49 -21.88
C ALA A 138 -22.67 -5.28 -22.33
N ASP A 139 -23.20 -4.53 -21.35
CA ASP A 139 -23.68 -3.17 -21.60
C ASP A 139 -22.48 -2.27 -21.95
N LEU A 140 -22.41 -1.84 -23.22
CA LEU A 140 -21.24 -1.10 -23.72
C LEU A 140 -21.12 0.32 -23.14
N ASP A 141 -22.22 0.96 -22.76
CA ASP A 141 -22.16 2.30 -22.15
C ASP A 141 -21.59 2.19 -20.75
N GLU A 142 -22.05 1.25 -19.95
CA GLU A 142 -21.51 0.97 -18.63
C GLU A 142 -20.06 0.46 -18.71
N ALA A 143 -19.72 -0.35 -19.70
CA ALA A 143 -18.35 -0.83 -19.91
C ALA A 143 -17.38 0.31 -20.21
N VAL A 144 -17.78 1.29 -21.02
CA VAL A 144 -16.97 2.48 -21.33
C VAL A 144 -16.80 3.36 -20.09
N ILE A 145 -17.88 3.64 -19.36
CA ILE A 145 -17.83 4.40 -18.10
C ILE A 145 -16.88 3.70 -17.11
N GLY A 146 -17.03 2.39 -16.95
CA GLY A 146 -16.19 1.59 -16.08
C GLY A 146 -14.71 1.57 -16.50
N ALA A 147 -14.42 1.45 -17.80
CA ALA A 147 -13.07 1.48 -18.34
C ALA A 147 -12.40 2.84 -18.10
N MET A 148 -13.10 3.94 -18.35
CA MET A 148 -12.61 5.30 -18.12
C MET A 148 -12.34 5.54 -16.63
N ALA A 149 -13.27 5.19 -15.76
CA ALA A 149 -13.12 5.32 -14.32
C ALA A 149 -11.95 4.47 -13.79
N CYS A 150 -11.79 3.24 -14.29
CA CYS A 150 -10.71 2.35 -13.90
C CYS A 150 -9.35 2.84 -14.40
N LYS A 151 -9.27 3.28 -15.67
CA LYS A 151 -8.00 3.68 -16.29
C LYS A 151 -7.50 5.04 -15.82
N PHE A 152 -8.39 6.02 -15.69
CA PHE A 152 -7.99 7.41 -15.47
C PHE A 152 -8.19 7.92 -14.04
N ARG A 153 -8.57 7.06 -13.12
CA ARG A 153 -8.56 7.38 -11.70
C ARG A 153 -7.19 7.93 -11.29
N ASN A 154 -7.19 9.10 -10.64
CA ASN A 154 -5.96 9.80 -10.25
C ASN A 154 -4.98 9.98 -11.43
N ASN A 155 -5.51 10.35 -12.60
CA ASN A 155 -4.76 10.48 -13.86
C ASN A 155 -4.00 9.20 -14.28
N GLY A 156 -4.54 8.02 -13.96
CA GLY A 156 -3.91 6.74 -14.25
C GLY A 156 -2.75 6.36 -13.31
N GLN A 157 -2.50 7.15 -12.27
CA GLN A 157 -1.37 6.97 -11.34
C GLN A 157 -1.73 6.04 -10.19
N THR A 158 -2.31 4.88 -10.48
CA THR A 158 -2.72 3.91 -9.47
C THR A 158 -2.22 2.50 -9.80
N CYS A 159 -1.91 1.74 -8.74
CA CYS A 159 -1.52 0.34 -8.87
C CYS A 159 -2.67 -0.57 -9.34
N VAL A 160 -3.92 -0.12 -9.20
CA VAL A 160 -5.14 -0.86 -9.56
C VAL A 160 -5.75 -0.42 -10.88
N CYS A 161 -5.13 0.52 -11.62
CA CYS A 161 -5.57 0.89 -12.95
C CYS A 161 -5.45 -0.27 -13.93
N ALA A 162 -6.44 -0.42 -14.80
CA ALA A 162 -6.31 -1.31 -15.95
C ALA A 162 -5.24 -0.80 -16.91
N ASN A 163 -4.27 -1.64 -17.21
CA ASN A 163 -3.22 -1.35 -18.19
C ASN A 163 -3.48 -2.00 -19.54
N ARG A 164 -4.40 -2.95 -19.58
CA ARG A 164 -4.78 -3.72 -20.76
C ARG A 164 -6.30 -3.77 -20.82
N ILE A 165 -6.85 -3.33 -21.94
CA ILE A 165 -8.30 -3.40 -22.19
C ILE A 165 -8.50 -4.42 -23.31
N TYR A 166 -9.20 -5.51 -23.01
CA TYR A 166 -9.57 -6.57 -23.94
C TYR A 166 -11.05 -6.45 -24.23
N VAL A 167 -11.39 -6.37 -25.51
CA VAL A 167 -12.77 -6.29 -25.98
C VAL A 167 -12.98 -7.45 -26.94
N GLN A 168 -14.04 -8.21 -26.74
CA GLN A 168 -14.41 -9.31 -27.61
C GLN A 168 -14.70 -8.81 -29.02
N ALA A 169 -14.33 -9.59 -30.04
CA ALA A 169 -14.33 -9.14 -31.42
C ALA A 169 -15.68 -8.63 -31.91
N GLY A 170 -16.79 -9.24 -31.47
CA GLY A 170 -18.14 -8.85 -31.88
C GLY A 170 -18.56 -7.44 -31.50
N VAL A 171 -17.97 -6.88 -30.44
CA VAL A 171 -18.30 -5.53 -29.93
C VAL A 171 -17.11 -4.56 -29.97
N TYR A 172 -15.97 -4.98 -30.50
CA TYR A 172 -14.73 -4.21 -30.49
C TYR A 172 -14.88 -2.85 -31.17
N GLU A 173 -15.39 -2.83 -32.40
CA GLU A 173 -15.55 -1.59 -33.19
C GLU A 173 -16.49 -0.58 -32.53
N GLU A 174 -17.59 -1.10 -31.97
CA GLU A 174 -18.58 -0.25 -31.31
C GLU A 174 -18.05 0.30 -29.97
N CYS A 175 -17.40 -0.57 -29.17
CA CYS A 175 -16.78 -0.16 -27.92
C CYS A 175 -15.68 0.89 -28.15
N THR A 176 -14.81 0.70 -29.14
CA THR A 176 -13.73 1.64 -29.44
C THR A 176 -14.23 3.00 -29.96
N LYS A 177 -15.36 3.02 -30.69
CA LYS A 177 -16.01 4.30 -31.09
C LYS A 177 -16.48 5.10 -29.89
N ARG A 178 -16.98 4.42 -28.84
CA ARG A 178 -17.49 5.06 -27.61
C ARG A 178 -16.38 5.53 -26.68
N VAL A 179 -15.22 4.88 -26.69
CA VAL A 179 -14.04 5.24 -25.85
C VAL A 179 -13.28 6.47 -26.41
N LYS A 180 -13.65 7.02 -27.57
CA LYS A 180 -12.96 8.18 -28.15
C LYS A 180 -12.93 9.35 -27.15
N ILE A 181 -11.74 9.70 -26.72
CA ILE A 181 -11.37 10.90 -25.96
C ILE A 181 -11.04 12.01 -26.93
#